data_bd43bcb92956936cfb8248ae5fd33dbd
#
_entry.id   bd43bcb92956936cfb8248ae5fd33dbd
#
_cell.length_a   1.000
_cell.length_b   1.000
_cell.length_c   1.000
_cell.angle_alpha   90.00
_cell.angle_beta   90.00
_cell.angle_gamma   90.00
#
_symmetry.space_group_name_H-M   'P 1'
#
loop_
_entity.id
_entity.type
_entity.pdbx_description
1 polymer ?
#
loop_
_entity_poly.entity_id
_entity_poly.type
_entity_poly.pdbx_seq_one_letter_code
_entity_poly.pdbx_strand_id
1 'polypeptide(L)'
;AFTLFTLYNDYLQRTAIRDQLRESLTQMGESTAGNIQNWMSGRILLVENVSEGAAVSPSPEVFNRLLGQPTLISTFMSIYLGKADGSFVTQPPDDMPGDYDPRTRPWYTDALKAGKTTLTEPYLDAVTKGLIVTIATPVKGPSGVAGVAGGDLSLEVLVKMISALRLQNDGHAFLVDANGRILVHPN
;
A
#
# COMPACT_ATOMS: atom_id res chain seq x y z
N ALA A 1 11.01 27.33 52.14
CA ALA A 1 9.77 27.67 51.39
C ALA A 1 10.03 27.91 49.90
N PHE A 2 11.03 28.73 49.54
CA PHE A 2 11.30 29.10 48.13
C PHE A 2 11.72 27.90 47.28
N THR A 3 12.61 27.03 47.77
CA THR A 3 13.08 25.83 47.06
C THR A 3 11.98 24.81 46.78
N LEU A 4 11.04 24.60 47.69
CA LEU A 4 9.90 23.72 47.51
C LEU A 4 8.94 24.28 46.45
N PHE A 5 8.72 25.59 46.41
CA PHE A 5 7.92 26.24 45.41
C PHE A 5 8.53 26.11 44.01
N THR A 6 9.86 26.29 43.90
CA THR A 6 10.58 26.15 42.63
C THR A 6 10.50 24.70 42.10
N LEU A 7 10.70 23.71 42.97
CA LEU A 7 10.58 22.29 42.60
C LEU A 7 9.16 21.93 42.16
N TYR A 8 8.15 22.48 42.87
CA TYR A 8 6.75 22.24 42.51
C TYR A 8 6.39 22.86 41.15
N ASN A 9 6.82 24.10 40.89
CA ASN A 9 6.63 24.72 39.59
C ASN A 9 7.36 23.98 38.45
N ASP A 10 8.60 23.55 38.67
CA ASP A 10 9.34 22.75 37.70
C ASP A 10 8.62 21.43 37.41
N TYR A 11 8.10 20.75 38.42
CA TYR A 11 7.29 19.55 38.26
C TYR A 11 6.03 19.80 37.40
N LEU A 12 5.27 20.86 37.71
CA LEU A 12 4.06 21.23 36.98
C LEU A 12 4.36 21.56 35.50
N GLN A 13 5.42 22.34 35.27
CA GLN A 13 5.83 22.72 33.90
C GLN A 13 6.26 21.50 33.10
N ARG A 14 7.07 20.61 33.68
CA ARG A 14 7.49 19.36 33.01
C ARG A 14 6.30 18.46 32.69
N THR A 15 5.33 18.38 33.57
CA THR A 15 4.11 17.60 33.34
C THR A 15 3.30 18.21 32.20
N ALA A 16 3.06 19.51 32.23
CA ALA A 16 2.32 20.23 31.19
C ALA A 16 3.01 20.11 29.81
N ILE A 17 4.34 20.30 29.76
CA ILE A 17 5.11 20.13 28.51
C ILE A 17 5.00 18.68 27.98
N ARG A 18 5.10 17.70 28.87
CA ARG A 18 4.99 16.28 28.48
C ARG A 18 3.61 15.95 27.92
N ASP A 19 2.56 16.44 28.57
CA ASP A 19 1.17 16.19 28.15
C ASP A 19 0.90 16.89 26.82
N GLN A 20 1.34 18.13 26.64
CA GLN A 20 1.23 18.86 25.38
C GLN A 20 2.00 18.19 24.24
N LEU A 21 3.21 17.70 24.52
CA LEU A 21 4.01 16.96 23.53
C LEU A 21 3.32 15.66 23.12
N ARG A 22 2.80 14.91 24.10
CA ARG A 22 2.06 13.67 23.86
C ARG A 22 0.83 13.92 22.99
N GLU A 23 0.04 14.93 23.30
CA GLU A 23 -1.13 15.31 22.52
C GLU A 23 -0.76 15.71 21.09
N SER A 24 0.26 16.54 20.92
CA SER A 24 0.77 16.94 19.60
C SER A 24 1.26 15.76 18.76
N LEU A 25 2.00 14.82 19.37
CA LEU A 25 2.47 13.62 18.68
C LEU A 25 1.31 12.69 18.30
N THR A 26 0.30 12.56 19.17
CA THR A 26 -0.90 11.77 18.88
C THR A 26 -1.67 12.36 17.71
N GLN A 27 -1.95 13.65 17.71
CA GLN A 27 -2.66 14.34 16.63
C GLN A 27 -1.89 14.25 15.30
N MET A 28 -0.58 14.40 15.34
CA MET A 28 0.28 14.25 14.15
C MET A 28 0.23 12.81 13.61
N GLY A 29 0.30 11.83 14.50
CA GLY A 29 0.19 10.41 14.15
C GLY A 29 -1.16 10.07 13.52
N GLU A 30 -2.27 10.51 14.11
CA GLU A 30 -3.64 10.30 13.61
C GLU A 30 -3.85 10.96 12.25
N SER A 31 -3.41 12.21 12.10
CA SER A 31 -3.49 12.93 10.82
C SER A 31 -2.72 12.20 9.71
N THR A 32 -1.53 11.73 10.03
CA THR A 32 -0.69 10.99 9.07
C THR A 32 -1.29 9.63 8.71
N ALA A 33 -1.77 8.89 9.70
CA ALA A 33 -2.44 7.61 9.47
C ALA A 33 -3.68 7.81 8.58
N GLY A 34 -4.46 8.87 8.81
CA GLY A 34 -5.60 9.25 7.98
C GLY A 34 -5.20 9.56 6.53
N ASN A 35 -4.12 10.31 6.34
CA ASN A 35 -3.60 10.61 5.00
C ASN A 35 -3.15 9.35 4.25
N ILE A 36 -2.43 8.45 4.92
CA ILE A 36 -2.01 7.16 4.34
C ILE A 36 -3.23 6.30 4.00
N GLN A 37 -4.21 6.23 4.89
CA GLN A 37 -5.45 5.49 4.68
C GLN A 37 -6.22 6.03 3.46
N ASN A 38 -6.38 7.33 3.34
CA ASN A 38 -7.06 7.96 2.19
C ASN A 38 -6.29 7.71 0.89
N TRP A 39 -4.95 7.83 0.93
CA TRP A 39 -4.08 7.55 -0.20
C TRP A 39 -4.20 6.08 -0.66
N MET A 40 -4.24 5.15 0.26
CA MET A 40 -4.40 3.72 -0.01
C MET A 40 -5.81 3.40 -0.53
N SER A 41 -6.85 3.96 0.09
CA SER A 41 -8.25 3.73 -0.30
C SER A 41 -8.51 4.14 -1.74
N GLY A 42 -7.96 5.28 -2.19
CA GLY A 42 -8.06 5.68 -3.59
C GLY A 42 -7.46 4.66 -4.56
N ARG A 43 -6.34 4.03 -4.19
CA ARG A 43 -5.68 2.99 -5.01
C ARG A 43 -6.43 1.68 -5.01
N ILE A 44 -6.98 1.30 -3.87
CA ILE A 44 -7.86 0.13 -3.75
C ILE A 44 -9.04 0.27 -4.72
N LEU A 45 -9.73 1.40 -4.70
CA LEU A 45 -10.86 1.66 -5.61
C LEU A 45 -10.45 1.58 -7.09
N LEU A 46 -9.24 2.03 -7.45
CA LEU A 46 -8.76 1.92 -8.83
C LEU A 46 -8.57 0.46 -9.26
N VAL A 47 -7.98 -0.39 -8.41
CA VAL A 47 -7.80 -1.83 -8.72
C VAL A 47 -9.15 -2.56 -8.73
N GLU A 48 -10.08 -2.21 -7.84
CA GLU A 48 -11.44 -2.76 -7.83
C GLU A 48 -12.19 -2.41 -9.13
N ASN A 49 -12.11 -1.17 -9.61
CA ASN A 49 -12.66 -0.76 -10.90
C ASN A 49 -12.06 -1.55 -12.09
N VAL A 50 -10.76 -1.83 -12.05
CA VAL A 50 -10.12 -2.70 -13.05
C VAL A 50 -10.70 -4.10 -12.98
N SER A 51 -10.85 -4.68 -11.79
CA SER A 51 -11.46 -5.99 -11.59
C SER A 51 -12.90 -6.06 -12.11
N GLU A 52 -13.71 -5.06 -11.82
CA GLU A 52 -15.11 -4.96 -12.29
C GLU A 52 -15.16 -4.83 -13.82
N GLY A 53 -14.35 -3.96 -14.40
CA GLY A 53 -14.26 -3.80 -15.85
C GLY A 53 -13.81 -5.07 -16.57
N ALA A 54 -12.88 -5.82 -16.00
CA ALA A 54 -12.41 -7.11 -16.50
C ALA A 54 -13.49 -8.20 -16.42
N ALA A 55 -14.34 -8.16 -15.41
CA ALA A 55 -15.46 -9.11 -15.25
C ALA A 55 -16.54 -8.96 -16.32
N VAL A 56 -16.77 -7.71 -16.80
CA VAL A 56 -17.82 -7.40 -17.80
C VAL A 56 -17.42 -7.82 -19.20
N SER A 57 -16.15 -7.69 -19.58
CA SER A 57 -15.71 -7.96 -20.95
C SER A 57 -14.31 -8.57 -20.99
N PRO A 58 -14.20 -9.89 -21.26
CA PRO A 58 -12.92 -10.61 -21.20
C PRO A 58 -12.04 -10.50 -22.46
N SER A 59 -12.27 -9.54 -23.36
CA SER A 59 -11.46 -9.43 -24.59
C SER A 59 -10.09 -8.77 -24.33
N PRO A 60 -9.01 -9.20 -25.00
CA PRO A 60 -7.67 -8.62 -24.86
C PRO A 60 -7.62 -7.12 -25.16
N GLU A 61 -8.38 -6.64 -26.15
CA GLU A 61 -8.44 -5.23 -26.54
C GLU A 61 -9.07 -4.37 -25.44
N VAL A 62 -10.11 -4.89 -24.78
CA VAL A 62 -10.73 -4.22 -23.63
C VAL A 62 -9.78 -4.16 -22.47
N PHE A 63 -9.03 -5.23 -22.18
CA PHE A 63 -8.03 -5.23 -21.10
C PHE A 63 -6.92 -4.21 -21.37
N ASN A 64 -6.35 -4.18 -22.56
CA ASN A 64 -5.32 -3.21 -22.90
C ASN A 64 -5.82 -1.78 -22.76
N ARG A 65 -7.05 -1.50 -23.17
CA ARG A 65 -7.66 -0.18 -23.00
C ARG A 65 -7.94 0.16 -21.53
N LEU A 66 -8.43 -0.81 -20.77
CA LEU A 66 -8.74 -0.65 -19.34
C LEU A 66 -7.48 -0.36 -18.54
N LEU A 67 -6.43 -1.19 -18.71
CA LEU A 67 -5.16 -1.03 -18.02
C LEU A 67 -4.36 0.17 -18.52
N GLY A 68 -4.51 0.53 -19.81
CA GLY A 68 -3.81 1.64 -20.45
C GLY A 68 -4.31 3.04 -20.07
N GLN A 69 -5.24 3.17 -19.12
CA GLN A 69 -5.73 4.47 -18.68
C GLN A 69 -4.61 5.29 -18.01
N PRO A 70 -4.41 6.58 -18.39
CA PRO A 70 -3.33 7.42 -17.86
C PRO A 70 -3.31 7.49 -16.34
N THR A 71 -4.47 7.51 -15.69
CA THR A 71 -4.60 7.53 -14.23
C THR A 71 -3.99 6.29 -13.59
N LEU A 72 -4.19 5.10 -14.19
CA LEU A 72 -3.64 3.86 -13.66
C LEU A 72 -2.11 3.81 -13.83
N ILE A 73 -1.62 4.14 -15.03
CA ILE A 73 -0.18 4.15 -15.35
C ILE A 73 0.58 5.18 -14.50
N SER A 74 -0.02 6.32 -14.17
CA SER A 74 0.61 7.33 -13.31
C SER A 74 0.54 7.00 -11.81
N THR A 75 -0.35 6.09 -11.42
CA THR A 75 -0.61 5.75 -10.01
C THR A 75 0.17 4.53 -9.55
N PHE A 76 0.33 3.54 -10.43
CA PHE A 76 0.99 2.27 -10.14
C PHE A 76 2.31 2.14 -10.91
N MET A 77 3.26 1.40 -10.36
CA MET A 77 4.45 0.99 -11.12
C MET A 77 4.06 0.08 -12.28
N SER A 78 3.18 -0.87 -11.98
CA SER A 78 2.56 -1.79 -12.94
C SER A 78 1.12 -2.05 -12.52
N ILE A 79 0.22 -2.06 -13.48
CA ILE A 79 -1.18 -2.47 -13.31
C ILE A 79 -1.45 -3.62 -14.26
N TYR A 80 -2.07 -4.68 -13.79
CA TYR A 80 -2.13 -5.92 -14.55
C TYR A 80 -3.31 -6.80 -14.20
N LEU A 81 -3.51 -7.80 -15.05
CA LEU A 81 -4.49 -8.86 -14.89
C LEU A 81 -3.82 -10.23 -15.13
N GLY A 82 -3.84 -11.09 -14.14
CA GLY A 82 -3.52 -12.51 -14.28
C GLY A 82 -4.80 -13.33 -14.34
N LYS A 83 -4.95 -14.15 -15.38
CA LYS A 83 -6.15 -14.98 -15.55
C LYS A 83 -5.97 -16.38 -14.94
N ALA A 84 -7.09 -17.06 -14.73
CA ALA A 84 -7.10 -18.41 -14.20
C ALA A 84 -6.44 -19.44 -15.16
N ASP A 85 -6.37 -19.13 -16.46
CA ASP A 85 -5.65 -19.93 -17.47
C ASP A 85 -4.14 -19.72 -17.47
N GLY A 86 -3.61 -18.80 -16.63
CA GLY A 86 -2.20 -18.44 -16.54
C GLY A 86 -1.79 -17.30 -17.48
N SER A 87 -2.68 -16.80 -18.34
CA SER A 87 -2.37 -15.64 -19.19
C SER A 87 -2.25 -14.37 -18.34
N PHE A 88 -1.36 -13.45 -18.78
CA PHE A 88 -1.00 -12.25 -18.06
C PHE A 88 -0.95 -11.05 -18.99
N VAL A 89 -1.52 -9.93 -18.58
CA VAL A 89 -1.49 -8.65 -19.29
C VAL A 89 -1.10 -7.56 -18.31
N THR A 90 -0.11 -6.74 -18.65
CA THR A 90 0.40 -5.65 -17.79
C THR A 90 0.52 -4.33 -18.54
N GLN A 91 0.40 -3.24 -17.82
CA GLN A 91 0.72 -1.89 -18.25
C GLN A 91 1.56 -1.14 -17.20
N PRO A 92 2.67 -0.50 -17.60
CA PRO A 92 3.25 -0.55 -18.94
C PRO A 92 3.61 -1.98 -19.34
N PRO A 93 3.75 -2.27 -20.66
CA PRO A 93 4.24 -3.57 -21.13
C PRO A 93 5.62 -3.85 -20.56
N ASP A 94 5.85 -5.08 -20.13
CA ASP A 94 7.11 -5.50 -19.51
C ASP A 94 7.57 -6.86 -20.03
N ASP A 95 8.88 -7.06 -20.07
CA ASP A 95 9.50 -8.33 -20.50
C ASP A 95 9.51 -9.31 -19.32
N MET A 96 8.42 -10.03 -19.17
CA MET A 96 8.29 -11.01 -18.11
C MET A 96 9.25 -12.20 -18.33
N PRO A 97 9.81 -12.79 -17.25
CA PRO A 97 10.57 -14.04 -17.36
C PRO A 97 9.77 -15.12 -18.10
N GLY A 98 10.45 -15.92 -18.93
CA GLY A 98 9.79 -16.93 -19.78
C GLY A 98 9.04 -18.02 -19.02
N ASP A 99 9.33 -18.21 -17.74
CA ASP A 99 8.69 -19.12 -16.82
C ASP A 99 7.67 -18.44 -15.87
N TYR A 100 7.31 -17.17 -16.14
CA TYR A 100 6.39 -16.43 -15.29
C TYR A 100 4.98 -16.99 -15.32
N ASP A 101 4.53 -17.45 -14.17
CA ASP A 101 3.13 -17.83 -13.95
C ASP A 101 2.52 -16.91 -12.87
N PRO A 102 1.53 -16.05 -13.24
CA PRO A 102 0.89 -15.14 -12.30
C PRO A 102 0.25 -15.87 -11.13
N ARG A 103 -0.24 -17.11 -11.33
CA ARG A 103 -0.97 -17.88 -10.33
C ARG A 103 -0.11 -18.34 -9.15
N THR A 104 1.22 -18.32 -9.31
CA THR A 104 2.20 -18.67 -8.25
C THR A 104 2.65 -17.46 -7.45
N ARG A 105 2.28 -16.25 -7.87
CA ARG A 105 2.74 -15.01 -7.23
C ARG A 105 1.93 -14.68 -5.97
N PRO A 106 2.57 -14.04 -4.96
CA PRO A 106 1.89 -13.68 -3.70
C PRO A 106 0.59 -12.91 -3.91
N TRP A 107 0.59 -11.90 -4.77
CA TRP A 107 -0.59 -11.08 -5.05
C TRP A 107 -1.79 -11.91 -5.55
N TYR A 108 -1.54 -12.93 -6.37
CA TYR A 108 -2.58 -13.77 -6.91
C TYR A 108 -3.14 -14.74 -5.84
N THR A 109 -2.24 -15.43 -5.14
CA THR A 109 -2.60 -16.42 -4.12
C THR A 109 -3.28 -15.77 -2.92
N ASP A 110 -2.79 -14.61 -2.48
CA ASP A 110 -3.35 -13.89 -1.32
C ASP A 110 -4.75 -13.35 -1.62
N ALA A 111 -4.97 -12.78 -2.83
CA ALA A 111 -6.29 -12.32 -3.24
C ALA A 111 -7.30 -13.46 -3.33
N LEU A 112 -6.93 -14.62 -3.89
CA LEU A 112 -7.78 -15.80 -3.93
C LEU A 112 -8.12 -16.31 -2.53
N LYS A 113 -7.12 -16.39 -1.66
CA LYS A 113 -7.30 -16.84 -0.27
C LYS A 113 -8.20 -15.90 0.52
N ALA A 114 -8.05 -14.59 0.31
CA ALA A 114 -8.88 -13.58 0.98
C ALA A 114 -10.30 -13.52 0.41
N GLY A 115 -10.51 -13.87 -0.86
CA GLY A 115 -11.78 -13.74 -1.57
C GLY A 115 -12.27 -12.30 -1.76
N LYS A 116 -11.39 -11.32 -1.50
CA LYS A 116 -11.65 -9.88 -1.57
C LYS A 116 -10.36 -9.14 -1.86
N THR A 117 -10.47 -7.83 -2.10
CA THR A 117 -9.31 -6.95 -2.23
C THR A 117 -8.40 -7.07 -1.02
N THR A 118 -7.11 -7.26 -1.27
CA THR A 118 -6.08 -7.42 -0.25
C THR A 118 -4.82 -6.64 -0.63
N LEU A 119 -4.05 -6.26 0.36
CA LEU A 119 -2.70 -5.74 0.23
C LEU A 119 -1.72 -6.86 0.60
N THR A 120 -0.75 -7.12 -0.25
CA THR A 120 0.27 -8.13 0.05
C THR A 120 1.26 -7.65 1.09
N GLU A 121 1.95 -8.59 1.73
CA GLU A 121 3.24 -8.31 2.35
C GLU A 121 4.25 -7.84 1.27
N PRO A 122 5.31 -7.10 1.66
CA PRO A 122 6.38 -6.75 0.73
C PRO A 122 7.04 -8.01 0.14
N TYR A 123 7.23 -8.02 -1.19
CA TYR A 123 7.92 -9.11 -1.89
C TYR A 123 8.72 -8.56 -3.08
N LEU A 124 9.57 -9.41 -3.68
CA LEU A 124 10.39 -9.02 -4.81
C LEU A 124 9.58 -9.03 -6.11
N ASP A 125 9.61 -7.90 -6.81
CA ASP A 125 9.09 -7.81 -8.17
C ASP A 125 9.79 -8.78 -9.12
N ALA A 126 9.05 -9.32 -10.09
CA ALA A 126 9.56 -10.36 -10.98
C ALA A 126 10.59 -9.83 -11.97
N VAL A 127 10.51 -8.57 -12.36
CA VAL A 127 11.35 -7.93 -13.37
C VAL A 127 12.44 -7.09 -12.72
N THR A 128 12.05 -6.08 -11.94
CA THR A 128 12.98 -5.10 -11.36
C THR A 128 13.76 -5.64 -10.15
N LYS A 129 13.27 -6.73 -9.52
CA LYS A 129 13.81 -7.28 -8.25
C LYS A 129 13.75 -6.29 -7.08
N GLY A 130 13.08 -5.17 -7.26
CA GLY A 130 12.79 -4.21 -6.20
C GLY A 130 11.72 -4.72 -5.24
N LEU A 131 11.67 -4.19 -4.02
CA LEU A 131 10.60 -4.48 -3.08
C LEU A 131 9.34 -3.70 -3.45
N ILE A 132 8.26 -4.43 -3.59
CA ILE A 132 6.92 -3.90 -3.88
C ILE A 132 5.90 -4.43 -2.89
N VAL A 133 4.78 -3.73 -2.78
CA VAL A 133 3.52 -4.22 -2.23
C VAL A 133 2.46 -4.13 -3.33
N THR A 134 1.56 -5.09 -3.38
CA THR A 134 0.51 -5.14 -4.40
C THR A 134 -0.87 -5.04 -3.77
N ILE A 135 -1.70 -4.17 -4.33
CA ILE A 135 -3.15 -4.21 -4.11
C ILE A 135 -3.71 -5.20 -5.14
N ALA A 136 -4.36 -6.25 -4.68
CA ALA A 136 -4.87 -7.32 -5.53
C ALA A 136 -6.34 -7.61 -5.25
N THR A 137 -7.14 -7.75 -6.32
CA THR A 137 -8.60 -7.96 -6.26
C THR A 137 -9.00 -9.12 -7.15
N PRO A 138 -9.72 -10.14 -6.63
CA PRO A 138 -10.25 -11.22 -7.45
C PRO A 138 -11.25 -10.71 -8.49
N VAL A 139 -11.09 -11.11 -9.73
CA VAL A 139 -12.04 -10.83 -10.83
C VAL A 139 -13.13 -11.89 -10.83
N LYS A 140 -14.37 -11.48 -10.58
CA LYS A 140 -15.52 -12.38 -10.53
C LYS A 140 -16.03 -12.65 -11.94
N GLY A 141 -15.98 -13.91 -12.36
CA GLY A 141 -16.60 -14.38 -13.62
C GLY A 141 -17.90 -15.13 -13.39
N PRO A 142 -18.62 -15.50 -14.46
CA PRO A 142 -19.89 -16.23 -14.37
C PRO A 142 -19.77 -17.61 -13.66
N SER A 143 -18.61 -18.24 -13.77
CA SER A 143 -18.36 -19.58 -13.21
C SER A 143 -17.44 -19.57 -11.98
N GLY A 144 -17.25 -18.44 -11.33
CA GLY A 144 -16.34 -18.26 -10.22
C GLY A 144 -15.29 -17.20 -10.47
N VAL A 145 -14.08 -17.35 -9.89
CA VAL A 145 -12.99 -16.39 -10.10
C VAL A 145 -12.36 -16.60 -11.47
N ALA A 146 -12.40 -15.56 -12.32
CA ALA A 146 -11.82 -15.57 -13.67
C ALA A 146 -10.33 -15.19 -13.67
N GLY A 147 -9.86 -14.57 -12.60
CA GLY A 147 -8.49 -14.11 -12.45
C GLY A 147 -8.33 -13.16 -11.28
N VAL A 148 -7.21 -12.44 -11.24
CA VAL A 148 -6.92 -11.42 -10.24
C VAL A 148 -6.36 -10.18 -10.94
N ALA A 149 -6.90 -9.00 -10.63
CA ALA A 149 -6.32 -7.72 -10.99
C ALA A 149 -5.34 -7.28 -9.90
N GLY A 150 -4.19 -6.72 -10.29
CA GLY A 150 -3.17 -6.28 -9.36
C GLY A 150 -2.57 -4.95 -9.76
N GLY A 151 -2.24 -4.11 -8.78
CA GLY A 151 -1.51 -2.86 -8.96
C GLY A 151 -0.34 -2.75 -7.99
N ASP A 152 0.87 -2.60 -8.52
CA ASP A 152 2.10 -2.56 -7.76
C ASP A 152 2.45 -1.16 -7.30
N LEU A 153 2.84 -1.08 -6.05
CA LEU A 153 3.34 0.13 -5.41
C LEU A 153 4.77 -0.10 -4.93
N SER A 154 5.67 0.81 -5.27
CA SER A 154 7.03 0.78 -4.73
C SER A 154 7.02 1.00 -3.22
N LEU A 155 7.75 0.17 -2.50
CA LEU A 155 7.95 0.38 -1.07
C LEU A 155 8.68 1.71 -0.78
N GLU A 156 9.53 2.18 -1.70
CA GLU A 156 10.20 3.48 -1.59
C GLU A 156 9.22 4.65 -1.52
N VAL A 157 8.07 4.58 -2.19
CA VAL A 157 7.03 5.62 -2.14
C VAL A 157 6.47 5.72 -0.72
N LEU A 158 6.19 4.57 -0.09
CA LEU A 158 5.73 4.54 1.30
C LEU A 158 6.81 5.05 2.27
N VAL A 159 8.07 4.65 2.05
CA VAL A 159 9.21 5.17 2.82
C VAL A 159 9.30 6.69 2.71
N LYS A 160 9.21 7.25 1.49
CA LYS A 160 9.26 8.71 1.28
C LYS A 160 8.11 9.44 1.97
N MET A 161 6.90 8.89 1.95
CA MET A 161 5.75 9.49 2.64
C MET A 161 5.98 9.57 4.15
N ILE A 162 6.52 8.50 4.76
CA ILE A 162 6.79 8.42 6.20
C ILE A 162 7.99 9.29 6.58
N SER A 163 9.04 9.28 5.76
CA SER A 163 10.25 10.09 5.99
C SER A 163 10.02 11.59 5.81
N ALA A 164 8.96 11.98 5.09
CA ALA A 164 8.56 13.39 4.96
C ALA A 164 7.97 13.97 6.25
N LEU A 165 7.62 13.12 7.22
CA LEU A 165 7.19 13.53 8.55
C LEU A 165 8.39 14.05 9.33
N ARG A 166 8.51 15.38 9.38
CA ARG A 166 9.54 16.04 10.18
C ARG A 166 9.09 16.07 11.64
N LEU A 167 9.61 15.14 12.43
CA LEU A 167 9.52 15.21 13.88
C LEU A 167 10.64 16.11 14.43
N GLN A 168 10.33 16.87 15.50
CA GLN A 168 11.35 17.69 16.16
C GLN A 168 12.44 16.80 16.77
N ASN A 169 13.67 17.32 16.87
CA ASN A 169 14.81 16.66 17.55
C ASN A 169 15.18 15.28 16.97
N ASP A 170 15.33 15.15 15.66
CA ASP A 170 15.75 13.91 14.97
C ASP A 170 14.82 12.71 15.25
N GLY A 171 13.57 12.97 15.59
CA GLY A 171 12.56 11.92 15.74
C GLY A 171 12.26 11.24 14.41
N HIS A 172 12.06 9.92 14.44
CA HIS A 172 11.72 9.11 13.27
C HIS A 172 10.32 8.51 13.43
N ALA A 173 9.57 8.52 12.33
CA ALA A 173 8.32 7.76 12.21
C ALA A 173 8.60 6.46 11.44
N PHE A 174 7.92 5.38 11.79
CA PHE A 174 7.97 4.12 11.08
C PHE A 174 6.58 3.50 11.01
N LEU A 175 6.34 2.67 10.01
CA LEU A 175 5.07 1.99 9.81
C LEU A 175 5.18 0.56 10.35
N VAL A 176 4.19 0.15 11.12
CA VAL A 176 4.06 -1.23 11.61
C VAL A 176 2.75 -1.85 11.12
N ASP A 177 2.72 -3.17 10.97
CA ASP A 177 1.49 -3.92 10.74
C ASP A 177 0.68 -4.07 12.05
N ALA A 178 -0.49 -4.70 11.97
CA ALA A 178 -1.36 -4.94 13.13
C ALA A 178 -0.72 -5.86 14.20
N ASN A 179 0.35 -6.57 13.85
CA ASN A 179 1.11 -7.45 14.76
C ASN A 179 2.34 -6.75 15.36
N GLY A 180 2.54 -5.46 15.06
CA GLY A 180 3.70 -4.68 15.53
C GLY A 180 4.99 -4.90 14.74
N ARG A 181 4.94 -5.59 13.59
CA ARG A 181 6.10 -5.80 12.72
C ARG A 181 6.35 -4.55 11.89
N ILE A 182 7.60 -4.11 11.84
CA ILE A 182 8.01 -2.94 11.06
C ILE A 182 7.89 -3.26 9.57
N LEU A 183 7.04 -2.51 8.88
CA LEU A 183 6.87 -2.57 7.42
C LEU A 183 7.79 -1.57 6.71
N VAL A 184 7.95 -0.40 7.30
CA VAL A 184 8.77 0.70 6.76
C VAL A 184 9.52 1.39 7.88
N HIS A 185 10.83 1.58 7.70
CA HIS A 185 11.71 2.37 8.56
C HIS A 185 12.52 3.35 7.71
N PRO A 186 12.78 4.58 8.16
CA PRO A 186 13.50 5.58 7.37
C PRO A 186 15.00 5.29 7.14
N ASN A 187 15.56 4.29 7.83
CA ASN A 187 16.96 3.86 7.69
C ASN A 187 17.04 2.49 7.04
#